data_9b021aed6689d8f68cdcc06bf6b07b26
#
_entry.id   9b021aed6689d8f68cdcc06bf6b07b26
#
_cell.length_a   1.000
_cell.length_b   1.000
_cell.length_c   1.000
_cell.angle_alpha   90.00
_cell.angle_beta   90.00
_cell.angle_gamma   90.00
#
_symmetry.space_group_name_H-M   'P 1'
#
loop_
_entity.id
_entity.type
_entity.pdbx_description
1 polymer ?
#
loop_
_entity_poly.entity_id
_entity_poly.type
_entity_poly.pdbx_seq_one_letter_code
_entity_poly.pdbx_strand_id
1 'polypeptide(L)'
;MEPTLKPGDRILVLRYIYGLRVPFTFKRIAKFKTPNVGDIIVFNYPEEPNRDFIKRCVAKGGDALEIRNGVLWLNNKPLKDEPFNKVFYYNRGDYGREGEVFRIPPDSYFALGDNSASSKDSRYWGFLDDKYLVGKAVLVYWPLSRIKILK
;
A
#
# COMPACT_ATOMS: atom_id res chain seq x y z
N MET A 1 -8.08 -1.53 -6.47
CA MET A 1 -7.83 -0.13 -6.03
C MET A 1 -9.02 0.81 -6.34
N GLU A 2 -10.17 0.27 -6.73
CA GLU A 2 -11.38 1.10 -6.90
C GLU A 2 -11.81 1.73 -5.58
N PRO A 3 -12.38 2.93 -5.63
CA PRO A 3 -12.63 3.75 -6.82
C PRO A 3 -11.41 4.56 -7.31
N THR A 4 -10.29 4.54 -6.57
CA THR A 4 -9.10 5.35 -6.84
C THR A 4 -8.50 5.04 -8.21
N LEU A 5 -8.30 3.76 -8.50
CA LEU A 5 -7.83 3.26 -9.80
C LEU A 5 -8.84 2.25 -10.34
N LYS A 6 -9.17 2.38 -11.63
CA LYS A 6 -10.10 1.49 -12.33
C LYS A 6 -9.37 0.67 -13.40
N PRO A 7 -9.92 -0.48 -13.81
CA PRO A 7 -9.42 -1.19 -14.98
C PRO A 7 -9.37 -0.26 -16.21
N GLY A 8 -8.26 -0.31 -16.95
CA GLY A 8 -8.00 0.58 -18.10
C GLY A 8 -7.29 1.89 -17.77
N ASP A 9 -7.15 2.27 -16.49
CA ASP A 9 -6.31 3.42 -16.13
C ASP A 9 -4.83 3.12 -16.41
N ARG A 10 -4.13 4.06 -17.06
CA ARG A 10 -2.67 4.04 -17.19
C ARG A 10 -2.07 5.02 -16.19
N ILE A 11 -1.09 4.55 -15.45
CA ILE A 11 -0.50 5.29 -14.34
C ILE A 11 0.98 5.56 -14.55
N LEU A 12 1.44 6.69 -14.06
CA LEU A 12 2.87 7.01 -13.95
C LEU A 12 3.38 6.53 -12.60
N VAL A 13 4.44 5.71 -12.65
CA VAL A 13 5.10 5.16 -11.46
C VAL A 13 6.53 5.69 -11.37
N LEU A 14 6.86 6.35 -10.27
CA LEU A 14 8.21 6.79 -9.96
C LEU A 14 8.99 5.64 -9.32
N ARG A 15 9.71 4.88 -10.15
CA ARG A 15 10.41 3.65 -9.72
C ARG A 15 11.58 3.91 -8.78
N TYR A 16 12.29 5.03 -8.94
CA TYR A 16 13.52 5.30 -8.19
C TYR A 16 13.32 6.13 -6.94
N ILE A 17 12.09 6.51 -6.62
CA ILE A 17 11.79 7.39 -5.47
C ILE A 17 12.21 6.77 -4.14
N TYR A 18 12.12 5.44 -4.03
CA TYR A 18 12.48 4.69 -2.82
C TYR A 18 13.92 4.16 -2.81
N GLY A 19 14.66 4.35 -3.92
CA GLY A 19 16.06 3.95 -4.02
C GLY A 19 16.38 3.23 -5.34
N LEU A 20 17.66 2.95 -5.52
CA LEU A 20 18.17 2.24 -6.69
C LEU A 20 18.22 0.74 -6.42
N ARG A 21 17.62 -0.04 -7.32
CA ARG A 21 17.68 -1.52 -7.29
C ARG A 21 18.60 -2.03 -8.39
N VAL A 22 19.31 -3.10 -8.11
CA VAL A 22 20.06 -3.84 -9.13
C VAL A 22 19.03 -4.48 -10.08
N PRO A 23 19.13 -4.25 -11.41
CA PRO A 23 18.24 -4.90 -12.37
C PRO A 23 18.19 -6.42 -12.17
N PHE A 24 17.00 -7.00 -12.34
CA PHE A 24 16.74 -8.44 -12.21
C PHE A 24 17.02 -9.04 -10.83
N THR A 25 17.19 -8.22 -9.78
CA THR A 25 17.38 -8.68 -8.40
C THR A 25 16.48 -7.93 -7.43
N PHE A 26 16.34 -8.47 -6.22
CA PHE A 26 15.68 -7.76 -5.10
C PHE A 26 16.66 -6.93 -4.28
N LYS A 27 17.94 -6.88 -4.67
CA LYS A 27 18.97 -6.14 -3.96
C LYS A 27 18.88 -4.64 -4.28
N ARG A 28 18.79 -3.82 -3.23
CA ARG A 28 18.81 -2.36 -3.34
C ARG A 28 20.22 -1.85 -3.05
N ILE A 29 20.75 -0.99 -3.93
CA ILE A 29 22.09 -0.38 -3.78
C ILE A 29 22.01 0.84 -2.85
N ALA A 30 20.94 1.62 -2.97
CA ALA A 30 20.74 2.82 -2.18
C ALA A 30 19.26 3.01 -1.85
N LYS A 31 18.97 3.45 -0.62
CA LYS A 31 17.63 3.80 -0.13
C LYS A 31 17.58 5.32 0.02
N PHE A 32 16.63 5.98 -0.67
CA PHE A 32 16.50 7.44 -0.64
C PHE A 32 15.36 7.89 0.24
N LYS A 33 14.20 7.24 0.10
CA LYS A 33 12.98 7.55 0.84
C LYS A 33 12.24 6.27 1.22
N THR A 34 11.37 6.37 2.18
CA THR A 34 10.40 5.33 2.52
C THR A 34 9.00 5.79 2.13
N PRO A 35 8.09 4.86 1.79
CA PRO A 35 6.68 5.17 1.64
C PRO A 35 6.11 5.91 2.86
N ASN A 36 5.32 6.93 2.60
CA ASN A 36 4.50 7.56 3.63
C ASN A 36 3.13 6.87 3.71
N VAL A 37 2.51 6.95 4.88
CA VAL A 37 1.10 6.56 5.04
C VAL A 37 0.25 7.40 4.08
N GLY A 38 -0.57 6.72 3.28
CA GLY A 38 -1.35 7.33 2.20
C GLY A 38 -0.78 7.10 0.80
N ASP A 39 0.53 6.89 0.64
CA ASP A 39 1.14 6.67 -0.68
C ASP A 39 0.56 5.43 -1.37
N ILE A 40 0.30 5.55 -2.67
CA ILE A 40 -0.06 4.41 -3.51
C ILE A 40 1.25 3.79 -4.02
N ILE A 41 1.55 2.60 -3.52
CA ILE A 41 2.81 1.88 -3.80
C ILE A 41 2.59 0.76 -4.82
N VAL A 42 3.58 0.59 -5.69
CA VAL A 42 3.70 -0.55 -6.59
C VAL A 42 4.81 -1.44 -6.06
N PHE A 43 4.57 -2.72 -6.02
CA PHE A 43 5.50 -3.71 -5.49
C PHE A 43 5.32 -5.07 -6.16
N ASN A 44 6.38 -5.88 -6.13
CA ASN A 44 6.29 -7.27 -6.53
C ASN A 44 5.54 -8.06 -5.46
N TYR A 45 4.56 -8.86 -5.86
CA TYR A 45 3.76 -9.62 -4.90
C TYR A 45 4.62 -10.70 -4.21
N PRO A 46 4.67 -10.75 -2.87
CA PRO A 46 5.62 -11.63 -2.17
C PRO A 46 5.46 -13.13 -2.47
N GLU A 47 4.22 -13.59 -2.71
CA GLU A 47 3.95 -14.99 -3.04
C GLU A 47 4.20 -15.31 -4.53
N GLU A 48 4.15 -14.30 -5.41
CA GLU A 48 4.38 -14.39 -6.85
C GLU A 48 5.22 -13.19 -7.33
N PRO A 49 6.55 -13.14 -7.11
CA PRO A 49 7.37 -11.95 -7.34
C PRO A 49 7.41 -11.44 -8.78
N ASN A 50 6.98 -12.23 -9.74
CA ASN A 50 6.86 -11.83 -11.16
C ASN A 50 5.59 -11.02 -11.43
N ARG A 51 4.74 -10.81 -10.43
CA ARG A 51 3.47 -10.12 -10.55
C ARG A 51 3.50 -8.83 -9.75
N ASP A 52 3.26 -7.71 -10.42
CA ASP A 52 3.17 -6.40 -9.77
C ASP A 52 1.79 -6.20 -9.16
N PHE A 53 1.77 -5.75 -7.90
CA PHE A 53 0.58 -5.30 -7.21
C PHE A 53 0.65 -3.80 -6.94
N ILE A 54 -0.53 -3.19 -6.86
CA ILE A 54 -0.69 -1.80 -6.49
C ILE A 54 -1.66 -1.69 -5.31
N LYS A 55 -1.22 -1.07 -4.22
CA LYS A 55 -1.99 -0.89 -2.98
C LYS A 55 -1.64 0.44 -2.34
N ARG A 56 -2.42 0.84 -1.33
CA ARG A 56 -2.12 1.99 -0.49
C ARG A 56 -1.33 1.58 0.72
N CYS A 57 -0.22 2.25 1.01
CA CYS A 57 0.54 2.10 2.24
C CYS A 57 -0.28 2.71 3.40
N VAL A 58 -0.64 1.90 4.39
CA VAL A 58 -1.44 2.37 5.55
C VAL A 58 -0.67 2.36 6.86
N ALA A 59 0.46 1.65 6.90
CA ALA A 59 1.38 1.65 8.03
C ALA A 59 2.78 1.26 7.56
N LYS A 60 3.81 1.64 8.31
CA LYS A 60 5.23 1.37 8.04
C LYS A 60 5.95 0.89 9.29
N GLY A 61 7.17 0.40 9.13
CA GLY A 61 7.98 -0.14 10.21
C GLY A 61 7.99 0.71 11.48
N GLY A 62 7.68 0.08 12.60
CA GLY A 62 7.54 0.70 13.91
C GLY A 62 6.11 1.11 14.28
N ASP A 63 5.20 1.24 13.31
CA ASP A 63 3.80 1.58 13.57
C ASP A 63 3.04 0.40 14.21
N ALA A 64 2.01 0.75 15.00
CA ALA A 64 0.99 -0.17 15.48
C ALA A 64 -0.32 0.12 14.72
N LEU A 65 -0.86 -0.88 14.03
CA LEU A 65 -2.07 -0.78 13.22
C LEU A 65 -3.17 -1.66 13.80
N GLU A 66 -4.39 -1.11 13.84
CA GLU A 66 -5.62 -1.83 14.20
C GLU A 66 -6.74 -1.44 13.22
N ILE A 67 -7.62 -2.40 12.92
CA ILE A 67 -8.87 -2.14 12.20
C ILE A 67 -10.01 -2.24 13.22
N ARG A 68 -10.63 -1.11 13.55
CA ARG A 68 -11.71 -1.02 14.53
C ARG A 68 -12.94 -0.36 13.93
N ASN A 69 -14.07 -1.06 13.90
CA ASN A 69 -15.33 -0.56 13.35
C ASN A 69 -15.19 0.02 11.92
N GLY A 70 -14.40 -0.64 11.07
CA GLY A 70 -14.16 -0.20 9.69
C GLY A 70 -13.21 0.98 9.52
N VAL A 71 -12.60 1.47 10.60
CA VAL A 71 -11.63 2.57 10.61
C VAL A 71 -10.24 2.04 10.91
N LEU A 72 -9.23 2.54 10.18
CA LEU A 72 -7.83 2.28 10.50
C LEU A 72 -7.39 3.14 11.68
N TRP A 73 -6.82 2.50 12.69
CA TRP A 73 -6.19 3.16 13.83
C TRP A 73 -4.68 2.94 13.76
N LEU A 74 -3.93 4.02 13.62
CA LEU A 74 -2.49 4.02 13.53
C LEU A 74 -1.89 4.66 14.79
N ASN A 75 -1.08 3.91 15.54
CA ASN A 75 -0.49 4.36 16.80
C ASN A 75 -1.56 4.91 17.77
N ASN A 76 -2.67 4.19 17.88
CA ASN A 76 -3.84 4.53 18.68
C ASN A 76 -4.56 5.85 18.30
N LYS A 77 -4.37 6.31 17.04
CA LYS A 77 -5.07 7.47 16.49
C LYS A 77 -5.84 7.03 15.23
N PRO A 78 -7.12 7.42 15.08
CA PRO A 78 -7.88 7.06 13.89
C PRO A 78 -7.40 7.86 12.68
N LEU A 79 -7.23 7.18 11.54
CA LEU A 79 -6.96 7.83 10.25
C LEU A 79 -8.30 8.35 9.69
N LYS A 80 -8.58 9.64 9.90
CA LYS A 80 -9.84 10.28 9.49
C LYS A 80 -9.69 11.18 8.27
N ASP A 81 -8.47 11.43 7.82
CA ASP A 81 -8.20 12.28 6.66
C ASP A 81 -8.38 11.52 5.35
N GLU A 82 -8.54 12.26 4.25
CA GLU A 82 -8.54 11.64 2.93
C GLU A 82 -7.19 10.96 2.65
N PRO A 83 -7.21 9.77 2.03
CA PRO A 83 -8.35 9.04 1.44
C PRO A 83 -9.02 8.05 2.40
N PHE A 84 -8.56 7.93 3.64
CA PHE A 84 -8.96 6.85 4.57
C PHE A 84 -10.41 6.97 5.03
N ASN A 85 -10.94 8.18 5.17
CA ASN A 85 -12.31 8.46 5.59
C ASN A 85 -13.39 8.03 4.56
N LYS A 86 -12.98 7.71 3.35
CA LYS A 86 -13.88 7.28 2.26
C LYS A 86 -13.97 5.78 2.10
N VAL A 87 -13.23 5.02 2.91
CA VAL A 87 -13.14 3.57 2.82
C VAL A 87 -13.56 2.94 4.13
N PHE A 88 -14.48 1.99 4.06
CA PHE A 88 -14.77 1.10 5.18
C PHE A 88 -13.84 -0.11 5.11
N TYR A 89 -13.00 -0.30 6.10
CA TYR A 89 -12.01 -1.39 6.13
C TYR A 89 -12.59 -2.61 6.84
N TYR A 90 -12.92 -3.64 6.06
CA TYR A 90 -13.46 -4.89 6.60
C TYR A 90 -12.39 -5.68 7.34
N ASN A 91 -12.75 -6.18 8.52
CA ASN A 91 -11.94 -7.13 9.28
C ASN A 91 -11.95 -8.48 8.57
N ARG A 92 -10.83 -8.87 7.95
CA ARG A 92 -10.66 -10.08 7.15
C ARG A 92 -9.21 -10.55 7.20
N GLY A 93 -9.02 -11.86 6.90
CA GLY A 93 -7.70 -12.48 6.87
C GLY A 93 -7.04 -12.57 8.25
N ASP A 94 -5.84 -13.12 8.28
CA ASP A 94 -5.12 -13.38 9.52
C ASP A 94 -4.52 -12.11 10.16
N TYR A 95 -4.32 -11.07 9.36
CA TYR A 95 -3.77 -9.77 9.79
C TYR A 95 -4.81 -8.64 9.74
N GLY A 96 -6.07 -8.96 9.88
CA GLY A 96 -7.15 -7.96 9.86
C GLY A 96 -8.27 -8.29 10.85
N ARG A 97 -7.99 -9.10 11.88
CA ARG A 97 -8.98 -9.49 12.90
C ARG A 97 -9.37 -8.31 13.77
N GLU A 98 -10.61 -8.26 14.17
CA GLU A 98 -11.09 -7.19 15.04
C GLU A 98 -10.46 -7.26 16.42
N GLY A 99 -10.10 -6.10 16.98
CA GLY A 99 -9.45 -5.99 18.28
C GLY A 99 -7.99 -6.42 18.32
N GLU A 100 -7.40 -6.79 17.19
CA GLU A 100 -6.01 -7.20 17.10
C GLU A 100 -5.13 -6.03 16.62
N VAL A 101 -4.08 -5.74 17.41
CA VAL A 101 -3.10 -4.69 17.10
C VAL A 101 -1.86 -5.34 16.49
N PHE A 102 -1.55 -4.97 15.25
CA PHE A 102 -0.38 -5.47 14.53
C PHE A 102 0.76 -4.46 14.61
N ARG A 103 1.92 -4.88 15.11
CA ARG A 103 3.14 -4.08 15.03
C ARG A 103 3.87 -4.37 13.74
N ILE A 104 4.11 -3.33 12.95
CA ILE A 104 4.78 -3.46 11.65
C ILE A 104 6.28 -3.66 11.90
N PRO A 105 6.90 -4.75 11.41
CA PRO A 105 8.33 -4.98 11.54
C PRO A 105 9.16 -3.86 10.90
N PRO A 106 10.40 -3.63 11.35
CA PRO A 106 11.34 -2.74 10.66
C PRO A 106 11.43 -3.08 9.17
N ASP A 107 11.65 -2.06 8.33
CA ASP A 107 11.77 -2.20 6.87
C ASP A 107 10.59 -2.93 6.20
N SER A 108 9.42 -2.87 6.82
CA SER A 108 8.19 -3.47 6.29
C SER A 108 7.05 -2.46 6.25
N TYR A 109 6.03 -2.77 5.45
CA TYR A 109 4.85 -1.95 5.24
C TYR A 109 3.59 -2.79 5.33
N PHE A 110 2.48 -2.14 5.67
CA PHE A 110 1.16 -2.73 5.57
C PHE A 110 0.39 -2.02 4.46
N ALA A 111 -0.03 -2.77 3.45
CA ALA A 111 -0.60 -2.23 2.23
C ALA A 111 -2.01 -2.76 1.99
N LEU A 112 -2.99 -1.87 1.88
CA LEU A 112 -4.40 -2.18 1.69
C LEU A 112 -4.92 -1.67 0.34
N GLY A 113 -5.90 -2.38 -0.21
CA GLY A 113 -6.63 -1.91 -1.38
C GLY A 113 -7.77 -0.98 -0.98
N ASP A 114 -7.97 0.09 -1.75
CA ASP A 114 -9.08 1.04 -1.53
C ASP A 114 -10.46 0.38 -1.72
N ASN A 115 -10.56 -0.70 -2.50
CA ASN A 115 -11.73 -1.57 -2.51
C ASN A 115 -11.60 -2.65 -1.43
N SER A 116 -11.78 -2.26 -0.18
CA SER A 116 -11.56 -3.13 0.99
C SER A 116 -12.42 -4.41 0.96
N ALA A 117 -13.60 -4.36 0.37
CA ALA A 117 -14.49 -5.52 0.27
C ALA A 117 -13.98 -6.61 -0.67
N SER A 118 -13.16 -6.25 -1.69
CA SER A 118 -12.68 -7.16 -2.74
C SER A 118 -11.20 -6.96 -3.03
N SER A 119 -10.36 -6.91 -1.99
CA SER A 119 -8.92 -6.75 -2.12
C SER A 119 -8.17 -7.90 -1.48
N LYS A 120 -7.33 -8.60 -2.25
CA LYS A 120 -6.27 -9.45 -1.70
C LYS A 120 -5.10 -8.54 -1.34
N ASP A 121 -4.89 -8.28 -0.06
CA ASP A 121 -3.91 -7.32 0.47
C ASP A 121 -3.27 -7.81 1.79
N SER A 122 -2.56 -6.95 2.48
CA SER A 122 -1.81 -7.30 3.69
C SER A 122 -2.64 -7.98 4.78
N ARG A 123 -3.95 -7.83 4.79
CA ARG A 123 -4.83 -8.57 5.73
C ARG A 123 -4.71 -10.08 5.54
N TYR A 124 -4.34 -10.54 4.34
CA TYR A 124 -4.22 -11.97 4.01
C TYR A 124 -2.78 -12.47 4.02
N TRP A 125 -1.83 -11.70 3.45
CA TRP A 125 -0.44 -12.13 3.28
C TRP A 125 0.54 -11.41 4.23
N GLY A 126 0.07 -10.51 5.10
CA GLY A 126 0.86 -9.89 6.15
C GLY A 126 1.72 -8.71 5.69
N PHE A 127 2.95 -8.65 6.15
CA PHE A 127 3.84 -7.51 5.97
C PHE A 127 4.58 -7.54 4.64
N LEU A 128 4.64 -6.39 3.98
CA LEU A 128 5.40 -6.18 2.75
C LEU A 128 6.83 -5.74 3.09
N ASP A 129 7.80 -6.59 2.85
CA ASP A 129 9.22 -6.25 3.01
C ASP A 129 9.65 -5.17 1.98
N ASP A 130 10.48 -4.24 2.39
CA ASP A 130 11.01 -3.13 1.59
C ASP A 130 11.67 -3.60 0.28
N LYS A 131 12.25 -4.78 0.25
CA LYS A 131 12.88 -5.36 -0.95
C LYS A 131 11.90 -5.56 -2.13
N TYR A 132 10.61 -5.70 -1.87
CA TYR A 132 9.59 -5.88 -2.92
C TYR A 132 9.08 -4.56 -3.50
N LEU A 133 9.34 -3.39 -2.87
CA LEU A 133 8.89 -2.10 -3.39
C LEU A 133 9.50 -1.81 -4.76
N VAL A 134 8.65 -1.43 -5.71
CA VAL A 134 9.02 -1.02 -7.08
C VAL A 134 9.00 0.49 -7.21
N GLY A 135 7.97 1.17 -6.69
CA GLY A 135 7.86 2.61 -6.81
C GLY A 135 6.55 3.17 -6.26
N LYS A 136 6.35 4.48 -6.45
CA LYS A 136 5.15 5.23 -6.09
C LYS A 136 4.35 5.59 -7.33
N ALA A 137 3.07 5.26 -7.35
CA ALA A 137 2.13 5.74 -8.36
C ALA A 137 1.76 7.20 -8.04
N VAL A 138 1.91 8.11 -9.01
CA VAL A 138 1.73 9.55 -8.79
C VAL A 138 0.67 10.19 -9.66
N LEU A 139 0.33 9.58 -10.80
CA LEU A 139 -0.58 10.18 -11.78
C LEU A 139 -1.32 9.08 -12.53
N VAL A 140 -2.62 9.28 -12.74
CA VAL A 140 -3.36 8.63 -13.82
C VAL A 140 -3.28 9.56 -15.02
N TYR A 141 -2.68 9.12 -16.13
CA TYR A 141 -2.53 9.94 -17.33
C TYR A 141 -3.44 9.52 -18.47
N TRP A 142 -4.08 8.36 -18.38
CA TRP A 142 -5.05 7.87 -19.35
C TRP A 142 -6.15 7.04 -18.66
N PRO A 143 -7.41 7.11 -19.12
CA PRO A 143 -7.93 7.94 -20.20
C PRO A 143 -7.95 9.42 -19.83
N LEU A 144 -7.98 10.32 -20.83
CA LEU A 144 -7.91 11.78 -20.61
C LEU A 144 -9.00 12.29 -19.64
N SER A 145 -10.20 11.68 -19.68
CA SER A 145 -11.30 11.99 -18.75
C SER A 145 -11.03 11.64 -17.29
N ARG A 146 -9.95 10.91 -17.01
CA ARG A 146 -9.59 10.44 -15.66
C ARG A 146 -8.22 10.93 -15.21
N ILE A 147 -7.62 11.87 -15.93
CA ILE A 147 -6.33 12.46 -15.50
C ILE A 147 -6.47 13.03 -14.10
N LYS A 148 -5.64 12.54 -13.18
CA LYS A 148 -5.58 13.03 -11.80
C LYS A 148 -4.27 12.68 -11.13
N ILE A 149 -3.82 13.58 -10.24
CA ILE A 149 -2.72 13.29 -9.33
C ILE A 149 -3.21 12.33 -8.26
N LEU A 150 -2.40 11.32 -7.98
CA LEU A 150 -2.66 10.33 -6.93
C LEU A 150 -2.04 10.82 -5.61
N LYS A 151 -2.86 10.86 -4.59
CA LYS A 151 -2.49 11.24 -3.22
C LYS A 151 -2.78 10.08 -2.29
#